data_1bfda67f684ec63a95e3943c18c7ef7a
#
_entry.id   1bfda67f684ec63a95e3943c18c7ef7a
#
_cell.length_a   1.000
_cell.length_b   1.000
_cell.length_c   1.000
_cell.angle_alpha   90.00
_cell.angle_beta   90.00
_cell.angle_gamma   90.00
#
_symmetry.space_group_name_H-M   'P 1'
#
loop_
_entity.id
_entity.type
_entity.pdbx_description
1 polymer ?
#
loop_
_entity_poly.entity_id
_entity_poly.type
_entity_poly.pdbx_seq_one_letter_code
_entity_poly.pdbx_strand_id
1 'polypeptide(L)'
;MDRLSGLLPFVRSAELGGFVAAGRDLDLSPSAVGKAVARLEQDLHVRLFQRSTRRMQLTEEGRLFYERCKRILEDLDDAHAMLSQTLREPRGRLRVSAPLVSYHFLLPVLPAFAARYPHIELDMDFNDRIVDLIGERVDVAIRSGDLPDSRLAARTLGSFRLRLYAAPDYLARHGTPQRARDLERHRAVRFRYPNAGTLQEWPLALAAGEAAPRLTAAFTCNNMEALLGATIQGFGIGCMPDFLAREALAAGRLRALLDAQVNGAGRFQALWPSNRNLSPKVRVFVDFLAERLFRDSPP
;
A
#
# COMPACT_ATOMS: atom_id res chain seq x y z
N MET A 1 3.91 9.16 39.06
CA MET A 1 3.98 7.71 38.79
C MET A 1 4.40 7.53 37.33
N ASP A 2 5.52 6.92 37.14
CA ASP A 2 6.08 6.72 35.78
C ASP A 2 5.38 5.53 35.11
N ARG A 3 4.26 5.82 34.45
CA ARG A 3 3.43 4.81 33.75
C ARG A 3 4.16 4.14 32.59
N LEU A 4 5.33 4.65 32.20
CA LEU A 4 6.10 4.15 31.06
C LEU A 4 7.21 3.17 31.49
N SER A 5 7.59 3.14 32.77
CA SER A 5 8.75 2.37 33.24
C SER A 5 8.63 0.85 33.05
N GLY A 6 7.41 0.32 32.97
CA GLY A 6 7.15 -1.11 32.74
C GLY A 6 6.93 -1.50 31.28
N LEU A 7 6.71 -0.56 30.37
CA LEU A 7 6.34 -0.86 28.97
C LEU A 7 7.48 -1.51 28.20
N LEU A 8 8.67 -0.92 28.27
CA LEU A 8 9.84 -1.43 27.55
C LEU A 8 10.27 -2.83 28.05
N PRO A 9 10.39 -3.09 29.38
CA PRO A 9 10.61 -4.44 29.92
C PRO A 9 9.54 -5.45 29.48
N PHE A 10 8.27 -5.06 29.44
CA PHE A 10 7.18 -5.93 28.98
C PHE A 10 7.34 -6.30 27.49
N VAL A 11 7.51 -5.31 26.62
CA VAL A 11 7.63 -5.52 25.16
C VAL A 11 8.84 -6.38 24.86
N ARG A 12 10.02 -6.06 25.43
CA ARG A 12 11.23 -6.86 25.21
C ARG A 12 11.13 -8.28 25.76
N SER A 13 10.42 -8.49 26.86
CA SER A 13 10.15 -9.83 27.38
C SER A 13 9.29 -10.66 26.46
N ALA A 14 8.30 -10.04 25.82
CA ALA A 14 7.43 -10.69 24.82
C ALA A 14 8.18 -11.04 23.53
N GLU A 15 9.02 -10.13 23.04
CA GLU A 15 9.80 -10.32 21.80
C GLU A 15 10.89 -11.40 21.95
N LEU A 16 11.59 -11.38 23.07
CA LEU A 16 12.74 -12.27 23.33
C LEU A 16 12.37 -13.55 24.06
N GLY A 17 11.08 -13.74 24.37
CA GLY A 17 10.55 -14.96 24.96
C GLY A 17 10.92 -15.19 26.43
N GLY A 18 11.43 -14.16 27.15
CA GLY A 18 11.75 -14.32 28.55
C GLY A 18 12.46 -13.14 29.20
N PHE A 19 12.37 -13.10 30.56
CA PHE A 19 12.98 -12.03 31.36
C PHE A 19 14.51 -12.04 31.34
N VAL A 20 15.14 -13.19 31.16
CA VAL A 20 16.60 -13.31 31.09
C VAL A 20 17.15 -12.66 29.82
N ALA A 21 16.51 -12.95 28.68
CA ALA A 21 16.91 -12.39 27.40
C ALA A 21 16.61 -10.88 27.34
N ALA A 22 15.44 -10.46 27.82
CA ALA A 22 15.08 -9.05 27.92
C ALA A 22 16.01 -8.28 28.88
N GLY A 23 16.43 -8.89 29.99
CA GLY A 23 17.36 -8.27 30.91
C GLY A 23 18.74 -8.00 30.30
N ARG A 24 19.23 -8.92 29.48
CA ARG A 24 20.49 -8.74 28.73
C ARG A 24 20.39 -7.61 27.70
N ASP A 25 19.24 -7.54 27.00
CA ASP A 25 18.99 -6.50 25.99
C ASP A 25 18.86 -5.10 26.60
N LEU A 26 18.32 -5.02 27.82
CA LEU A 26 18.06 -3.75 28.52
C LEU A 26 19.11 -3.35 29.55
N ASP A 27 20.20 -4.12 29.69
CA ASP A 27 21.21 -3.96 30.76
C ASP A 27 20.59 -3.98 32.18
N LEU A 28 19.56 -4.82 32.37
CA LEU A 28 18.85 -5.01 33.63
C LEU A 28 18.99 -6.44 34.14
N SER A 29 18.89 -6.61 35.46
CA SER A 29 18.78 -7.97 36.00
C SER A 29 17.43 -8.60 35.62
N PRO A 30 17.37 -9.93 35.38
CA PRO A 30 16.10 -10.63 35.12
C PRO A 30 15.04 -10.39 36.20
N SER A 31 15.48 -10.24 37.45
CA SER A 31 14.61 -9.91 38.58
C SER A 31 14.04 -8.49 38.48
N ALA A 32 14.82 -7.51 38.02
CA ALA A 32 14.37 -6.15 37.80
C ALA A 32 13.30 -6.09 36.68
N VAL A 33 13.56 -6.79 35.56
CA VAL A 33 12.58 -6.93 34.46
C VAL A 33 11.29 -7.57 34.95
N GLY A 34 11.38 -8.68 35.67
CA GLY A 34 10.20 -9.36 36.22
C GLY A 34 9.39 -8.49 37.20
N LYS A 35 10.09 -7.70 38.07
CA LYS A 35 9.43 -6.75 38.98
C LYS A 35 8.73 -5.62 38.20
N ALA A 36 9.35 -5.06 37.17
CA ALA A 36 8.77 -4.02 36.33
C ALA A 36 7.50 -4.50 35.63
N VAL A 37 7.53 -5.71 35.06
CA VAL A 37 6.36 -6.33 34.44
C VAL A 37 5.27 -6.64 35.46
N ALA A 38 5.61 -7.21 36.61
CA ALA A 38 4.63 -7.49 37.66
C ALA A 38 3.92 -6.23 38.18
N ARG A 39 4.68 -5.12 38.31
CA ARG A 39 4.10 -3.84 38.68
C ARG A 39 3.15 -3.30 37.62
N LEU A 40 3.52 -3.43 36.34
CA LEU A 40 2.68 -3.06 35.20
C LEU A 40 1.36 -3.87 35.20
N GLU A 41 1.41 -5.19 35.43
CA GLU A 41 0.25 -6.04 35.57
C GLU A 41 -0.65 -5.64 36.75
N GLN A 42 -0.05 -5.24 37.86
CA GLN A 42 -0.78 -4.71 39.03
C GLN A 42 -1.48 -3.38 38.72
N ASP A 43 -0.78 -2.45 38.09
CA ASP A 43 -1.34 -1.12 37.75
C ASP A 43 -2.48 -1.24 36.74
N LEU A 44 -2.43 -2.23 35.85
CA LEU A 44 -3.46 -2.52 34.86
C LEU A 44 -4.59 -3.43 35.38
N HIS A 45 -4.41 -4.05 36.54
CA HIS A 45 -5.30 -5.09 37.09
C HIS A 45 -5.54 -6.27 36.16
N VAL A 46 -4.55 -6.58 35.28
CA VAL A 46 -4.65 -7.63 34.26
C VAL A 46 -3.33 -8.39 34.17
N ARG A 47 -3.38 -9.70 33.97
CA ARG A 47 -2.22 -10.53 33.65
C ARG A 47 -1.89 -10.40 32.17
N LEU A 48 -0.65 -10.05 31.88
CA LEU A 48 -0.14 -9.94 30.52
C LEU A 48 0.60 -11.20 30.06
N PHE A 49 1.19 -11.95 31.01
CA PHE A 49 1.84 -13.23 30.74
C PHE A 49 1.16 -14.39 31.45
N GLN A 50 1.08 -15.52 30.76
CA GLN A 50 0.68 -16.80 31.36
C GLN A 50 1.84 -17.35 32.20
N ARG A 51 1.55 -17.74 33.44
CA ARG A 51 2.53 -18.42 34.30
C ARG A 51 2.59 -19.89 33.94
N SER A 52 3.41 -20.25 32.95
CA SER A 52 3.82 -21.62 32.70
C SER A 52 5.32 -21.75 32.99
N THR A 53 5.73 -22.80 33.71
CA THR A 53 7.13 -23.04 34.09
C THR A 53 8.04 -23.40 32.91
N ARG A 54 7.51 -23.60 31.71
CA ARG A 54 8.29 -24.04 30.53
C ARG A 54 8.44 -23.02 29.42
N ARG A 55 7.48 -22.08 29.25
CA ARG A 55 7.57 -21.01 28.25
C ARG A 55 6.77 -19.79 28.71
N MET A 56 7.33 -18.60 28.49
CA MET A 56 6.62 -17.35 28.66
C MET A 56 5.70 -17.14 27.44
N GLN A 57 4.39 -17.01 27.68
CA GLN A 57 3.40 -16.74 26.66
C GLN A 57 2.53 -15.57 27.07
N LEU A 58 2.14 -14.75 26.10
CA LEU A 58 1.19 -13.68 26.33
C LEU A 58 -0.21 -14.24 26.57
N THR A 59 -0.99 -13.60 27.46
CA THR A 59 -2.44 -13.76 27.54
C THR A 59 -3.08 -13.11 26.31
N GLU A 60 -4.39 -13.23 26.13
CA GLU A 60 -5.12 -12.50 25.09
C GLU A 60 -5.02 -10.99 25.29
N GLU A 61 -5.25 -10.53 26.52
CA GLU A 61 -5.07 -9.14 26.93
C GLU A 61 -3.62 -8.69 26.75
N GLY A 62 -2.66 -9.56 27.12
CA GLY A 62 -1.23 -9.31 26.92
C GLY A 62 -0.88 -9.12 25.47
N ARG A 63 -1.47 -9.87 24.54
CA ARG A 63 -1.24 -9.73 23.11
C ARG A 63 -1.79 -8.39 22.59
N LEU A 64 -3.02 -8.06 22.93
CA LEU A 64 -3.63 -6.77 22.57
C LEU A 64 -2.81 -5.59 23.11
N PHE A 65 -2.36 -5.71 24.36
CA PHE A 65 -1.56 -4.68 25.00
C PHE A 65 -0.16 -4.58 24.40
N TYR A 66 0.48 -5.72 24.08
CA TYR A 66 1.77 -5.77 23.41
C TYR A 66 1.76 -5.02 22.08
N GLU A 67 0.78 -5.28 21.21
CA GLU A 67 0.63 -4.59 19.95
C GLU A 67 0.47 -3.07 20.12
N ARG A 68 -0.16 -2.63 21.19
CA ARG A 68 -0.31 -1.20 21.51
C ARG A 68 1.00 -0.60 22.05
N CYS A 69 1.67 -1.27 22.96
CA CYS A 69 2.90 -0.79 23.58
C CYS A 69 4.06 -0.74 22.59
N LYS A 70 4.18 -1.76 21.72
CA LYS A 70 5.19 -1.78 20.65
C LYS A 70 5.10 -0.53 19.79
N ARG A 71 3.88 -0.16 19.40
CA ARG A 71 3.63 1.06 18.60
C ARG A 71 3.96 2.36 19.32
N ILE A 72 3.67 2.44 20.61
CA ILE A 72 4.01 3.63 21.42
C ILE A 72 5.53 3.80 21.51
N LEU A 73 6.28 2.71 21.65
CA LEU A 73 7.74 2.73 21.68
C LEU A 73 8.32 3.10 20.30
N GLU A 74 7.77 2.58 19.22
CA GLU A 74 8.11 2.97 17.84
C GLU A 74 7.86 4.48 17.60
N ASP A 75 6.71 5.02 18.03
CA ASP A 75 6.37 6.44 17.94
C ASP A 75 7.34 7.31 18.76
N LEU A 76 7.78 6.83 19.93
CA LEU A 76 8.77 7.52 20.78
C LEU A 76 10.16 7.53 20.12
N ASP A 77 10.58 6.41 19.56
CA ASP A 77 11.83 6.30 18.80
C ASP A 77 11.83 7.21 17.57
N ASP A 78 10.71 7.29 16.85
CA ASP A 78 10.51 8.21 15.73
C ASP A 78 10.61 9.68 16.20
N ALA A 79 10.00 10.02 17.34
CA ALA A 79 10.10 11.37 17.91
C ALA A 79 11.55 11.73 18.31
N HIS A 80 12.29 10.80 18.91
CA HIS A 80 13.70 10.98 19.22
C HIS A 80 14.56 11.11 17.95
N ALA A 81 14.26 10.33 16.90
CA ALA A 81 14.96 10.42 15.62
C ALA A 81 14.72 11.77 14.91
N MET A 82 13.52 12.34 15.05
CA MET A 82 13.20 13.68 14.54
C MET A 82 14.06 14.78 15.20
N LEU A 83 14.27 14.69 16.50
CA LEU A 83 15.09 15.67 17.25
C LEU A 83 16.58 15.51 16.95
N SER A 84 16.99 14.31 16.59
CA SER A 84 18.40 13.95 16.31
C SER A 84 18.74 14.08 14.82
N GLN A 85 18.27 15.10 14.12
CA GLN A 85 18.30 15.28 12.66
C GLN A 85 19.63 15.03 11.93
N THR A 86 20.70 14.71 12.61
CA THR A 86 22.04 14.79 11.99
C THR A 86 22.79 13.45 11.84
N LEU A 87 22.43 12.33 12.49
CA LEU A 87 23.36 11.17 12.53
C LEU A 87 22.75 9.76 12.67
N ARG A 88 21.46 9.55 12.57
CA ARG A 88 20.93 8.17 12.72
C ARG A 88 20.43 7.61 11.40
N GLU A 89 20.92 6.44 11.04
CA GLU A 89 20.40 5.63 9.92
C GLU A 89 18.88 5.40 10.08
N PRO A 90 18.10 5.57 8.99
CA PRO A 90 16.66 5.31 9.02
C PRO A 90 16.39 3.86 9.44
N ARG A 91 15.54 3.66 10.46
CA ARG A 91 15.26 2.33 11.02
C ARG A 91 13.84 2.22 11.54
N GLY A 92 13.40 0.98 11.79
CA GLY A 92 12.10 0.65 12.34
C GLY A 92 11.11 0.19 11.28
N ARG A 93 9.88 -0.11 11.69
CA ARG A 93 8.82 -0.60 10.80
C ARG A 93 8.19 0.54 10.02
N LEU A 94 8.13 0.39 8.70
CA LEU A 94 7.49 1.32 7.77
C LEU A 94 6.21 0.67 7.23
N ARG A 95 5.05 1.22 7.60
CA ARG A 95 3.74 0.74 7.17
C ARG A 95 3.27 1.49 5.95
N VAL A 96 3.08 0.76 4.86
CA VAL A 96 2.70 1.31 3.57
C VAL A 96 1.42 0.66 3.09
N SER A 97 0.40 1.46 2.81
CA SER A 97 -0.81 1.01 2.13
C SER A 97 -0.77 1.42 0.66
N ALA A 98 -1.06 0.47 -0.23
CA ALA A 98 -0.99 0.71 -1.68
C ALA A 98 -2.14 -0.01 -2.40
N PRO A 99 -2.61 0.49 -3.57
CA PRO A 99 -3.58 -0.24 -4.37
C PRO A 99 -3.04 -1.62 -4.76
N LEU A 100 -3.93 -2.61 -4.86
CA LEU A 100 -3.51 -3.96 -5.21
C LEU A 100 -2.65 -3.98 -6.48
N VAL A 101 -3.07 -3.29 -7.53
CA VAL A 101 -2.36 -3.21 -8.81
C VAL A 101 -0.94 -2.63 -8.71
N SER A 102 -0.61 -1.94 -7.64
CA SER A 102 0.69 -1.29 -7.47
C SER A 102 1.84 -2.28 -7.22
N TYR A 103 1.55 -3.52 -6.85
CA TYR A 103 2.60 -4.53 -6.67
C TYR A 103 3.41 -4.76 -7.96
N HIS A 104 2.83 -4.56 -9.15
CA HIS A 104 3.53 -4.70 -10.42
C HIS A 104 4.73 -3.76 -10.59
N PHE A 105 4.68 -2.56 -10.02
CA PHE A 105 5.78 -1.61 -10.11
C PHE A 105 6.55 -1.43 -8.79
N LEU A 106 5.94 -1.76 -7.64
CA LEU A 106 6.63 -1.66 -6.35
C LEU A 106 7.55 -2.85 -6.10
N LEU A 107 7.05 -4.10 -6.22
CA LEU A 107 7.86 -5.28 -5.91
C LEU A 107 9.19 -5.34 -6.66
N PRO A 108 9.30 -4.95 -7.94
CA PRO A 108 10.60 -4.96 -8.63
C PRO A 108 11.65 -4.02 -8.04
N VAL A 109 11.26 -2.95 -7.35
CA VAL A 109 12.19 -1.95 -6.79
C VAL A 109 12.44 -2.12 -5.29
N LEU A 110 11.53 -2.77 -4.55
CA LEU A 110 11.64 -2.95 -3.10
C LEU A 110 12.89 -3.72 -2.64
N PRO A 111 13.41 -4.76 -3.34
CA PRO A 111 14.66 -5.42 -2.95
C PRO A 111 15.85 -4.46 -2.90
N ALA A 112 15.95 -3.53 -3.84
CA ALA A 112 17.00 -2.52 -3.85
C ALA A 112 16.84 -1.50 -2.71
N PHE A 113 15.60 -1.19 -2.32
CA PHE A 113 15.32 -0.38 -1.13
C PHE A 113 15.77 -1.10 0.15
N ALA A 114 15.37 -2.36 0.33
CA ALA A 114 15.72 -3.15 1.50
C ALA A 114 17.26 -3.32 1.64
N ALA A 115 17.97 -3.52 0.53
CA ALA A 115 19.42 -3.59 0.52
C ALA A 115 20.09 -2.26 0.92
N ARG A 116 19.50 -1.11 0.51
CA ARG A 116 20.03 0.22 0.85
C ARG A 116 19.72 0.64 2.29
N TYR A 117 18.60 0.17 2.84
CA TYR A 117 18.12 0.52 4.19
C TYR A 117 17.79 -0.73 5.01
N PRO A 118 18.80 -1.53 5.40
CA PRO A 118 18.59 -2.85 6.00
C PRO A 118 17.94 -2.81 7.39
N HIS A 119 17.89 -1.64 8.03
CA HIS A 119 17.26 -1.44 9.33
C HIS A 119 15.79 -1.00 9.24
N ILE A 120 15.22 -0.90 8.02
CA ILE A 120 13.79 -0.63 7.80
C ILE A 120 13.07 -1.94 7.51
N GLU A 121 12.12 -2.31 8.38
CA GLU A 121 11.17 -3.39 8.13
C GLU A 121 9.99 -2.85 7.32
N LEU A 122 9.78 -3.36 6.10
CA LEU A 122 8.63 -2.99 5.27
C LEU A 122 7.40 -3.81 5.65
N ASP A 123 6.31 -3.12 5.98
CA ASP A 123 4.99 -3.70 6.22
C ASP A 123 4.03 -3.17 5.15
N MET A 124 3.78 -4.01 4.11
CA MET A 124 3.03 -3.61 2.92
C MET A 124 1.61 -4.18 2.97
N ASP A 125 0.62 -3.30 2.92
CA ASP A 125 -0.79 -3.66 2.78
C ASP A 125 -1.29 -3.28 1.39
N PHE A 126 -1.51 -4.29 0.53
CA PHE A 126 -2.03 -4.10 -0.82
C PHE A 126 -3.55 -4.23 -0.83
N ASN A 127 -4.24 -3.10 -0.84
CA ASN A 127 -5.70 -3.05 -0.90
C ASN A 127 -6.21 -1.78 -1.60
N ASP A 128 -7.42 -1.89 -2.17
CA ASP A 128 -8.06 -0.78 -2.90
C ASP A 128 -9.03 0.05 -2.03
N ARG A 129 -9.05 -0.16 -0.71
CA ARG A 129 -9.87 0.64 0.22
C ARG A 129 -9.21 1.98 0.49
N ILE A 130 -10.03 3.01 0.70
CA ILE A 130 -9.55 4.26 1.28
C ILE A 130 -9.21 3.98 2.74
N VAL A 131 -7.94 4.23 3.09
CA VAL A 131 -7.41 4.01 4.43
C VAL A 131 -7.38 5.35 5.15
N ASP A 132 -7.89 5.39 6.38
CA ASP A 132 -7.62 6.51 7.28
C ASP A 132 -6.19 6.39 7.79
N LEU A 133 -5.26 7.13 7.15
CA LEU A 133 -3.83 7.09 7.50
C LEU A 133 -3.56 7.33 8.99
N ILE A 134 -4.36 8.17 9.62
CA ILE A 134 -4.19 8.52 11.03
C ILE A 134 -4.81 7.44 11.92
N GLY A 135 -6.05 7.04 11.64
CA GLY A 135 -6.77 6.04 12.42
C GLY A 135 -6.20 4.63 12.28
N GLU A 136 -5.79 4.25 11.09
CA GLU A 136 -5.21 2.92 10.79
C GLU A 136 -3.69 2.88 10.93
N ARG A 137 -3.06 4.01 11.32
CA ARG A 137 -1.61 4.12 11.59
C ARG A 137 -0.72 3.67 10.43
N VAL A 138 -1.08 4.11 9.24
CA VAL A 138 -0.29 3.94 8.03
C VAL A 138 0.69 5.11 7.93
N ASP A 139 1.99 4.81 7.74
CA ASP A 139 3.02 5.83 7.62
C ASP A 139 2.98 6.52 6.24
N VAL A 140 2.74 5.72 5.19
CA VAL A 140 2.64 6.18 3.79
C VAL A 140 1.50 5.46 3.09
N ALA A 141 0.63 6.18 2.40
CA ALA A 141 -0.28 5.58 1.44
C ALA A 141 0.15 5.93 0.02
N ILE A 142 0.17 4.93 -0.86
CA ILE A 142 0.31 5.15 -2.30
C ILE A 142 -1.11 5.14 -2.88
N ARG A 143 -1.46 6.17 -3.63
CA ARG A 143 -2.80 6.27 -4.24
C ARG A 143 -2.71 6.90 -5.62
N SER A 144 -3.73 6.64 -6.45
CA SER A 144 -3.91 7.28 -7.76
C SER A 144 -5.13 8.18 -7.73
N GLY A 145 -5.13 9.24 -8.56
CA GLY A 145 -6.23 10.19 -8.67
C GLY A 145 -6.03 11.47 -7.87
N ASP A 146 -7.05 12.33 -7.89
CA ASP A 146 -7.05 13.58 -7.16
C ASP A 146 -7.38 13.35 -5.69
N LEU A 147 -6.66 14.07 -4.82
CA LEU A 147 -6.74 13.90 -3.39
C LEU A 147 -7.50 15.07 -2.75
N PRO A 148 -8.66 14.81 -2.15
CA PRO A 148 -9.46 15.87 -1.55
C PRO A 148 -9.00 16.31 -0.16
N ASP A 149 -8.06 15.61 0.51
CA ASP A 149 -7.73 15.87 1.91
C ASP A 149 -6.49 16.77 2.06
N SER A 150 -6.73 18.03 2.45
CA SER A 150 -5.69 19.04 2.72
C SER A 150 -4.80 18.75 3.93
N ARG A 151 -5.14 17.74 4.74
CA ARG A 151 -4.34 17.31 5.91
C ARG A 151 -3.20 16.38 5.52
N LEU A 152 -3.12 15.98 4.25
CA LEU A 152 -2.09 15.11 3.74
C LEU A 152 -1.07 15.88 2.91
N ALA A 153 0.19 15.58 3.12
CA ALA A 153 1.25 15.93 2.18
C ALA A 153 1.33 14.88 1.09
N ALA A 154 1.67 15.31 -0.12
CA ALA A 154 1.72 14.43 -1.27
C ALA A 154 3.00 14.62 -2.08
N ARG A 155 3.53 13.53 -2.65
CA ARG A 155 4.60 13.55 -3.65
C ARG A 155 4.24 12.65 -4.82
N THR A 156 4.31 13.20 -6.01
CA THR A 156 4.11 12.42 -7.23
C THR A 156 5.25 11.40 -7.41
N LEU A 157 4.89 10.16 -7.65
CA LEU A 157 5.80 9.04 -7.91
C LEU A 157 5.99 8.79 -9.41
N GLY A 158 4.95 9.03 -10.20
CA GLY A 158 4.96 8.91 -11.64
C GLY A 158 3.57 8.79 -12.24
N SER A 159 3.51 8.80 -13.58
CA SER A 159 2.27 8.76 -14.36
C SER A 159 2.11 7.44 -15.09
N PHE A 160 0.88 7.10 -15.43
CA PHE A 160 0.51 5.97 -16.28
C PHE A 160 -0.58 6.41 -17.26
N ARG A 161 -0.76 5.63 -18.32
CA ARG A 161 -1.84 5.88 -19.30
C ARG A 161 -2.91 4.79 -19.17
N LEU A 162 -4.16 5.21 -19.22
CA LEU A 162 -5.29 4.29 -19.41
C LEU A 162 -5.42 4.01 -20.90
N ARG A 163 -5.53 2.74 -21.26
CA ARG A 163 -5.71 2.29 -22.66
C ARG A 163 -6.78 1.22 -22.75
N LEU A 164 -7.29 1.02 -23.94
CA LEU A 164 -8.23 -0.04 -24.26
C LEU A 164 -7.50 -1.27 -24.79
N TYR A 165 -7.92 -2.44 -24.33
CA TYR A 165 -7.33 -3.71 -24.73
C TYR A 165 -8.42 -4.75 -24.98
N ALA A 166 -8.12 -5.70 -25.89
CA ALA A 166 -8.91 -6.90 -26.06
C ALA A 166 -8.02 -8.09 -26.45
N ALA A 167 -8.51 -9.30 -26.19
CA ALA A 167 -7.85 -10.51 -26.66
C ALA A 167 -7.95 -10.65 -28.19
N PRO A 168 -6.90 -11.15 -28.89
CA PRO A 168 -6.94 -11.41 -30.32
C PRO A 168 -8.12 -12.27 -30.78
N ASP A 169 -8.44 -13.31 -30.02
CA ASP A 169 -9.57 -14.21 -30.31
C ASP A 169 -10.94 -13.53 -30.22
N TYR A 170 -11.08 -12.56 -29.30
CA TYR A 170 -12.28 -11.74 -29.23
C TYR A 170 -12.41 -10.88 -30.48
N LEU A 171 -11.30 -10.22 -30.89
CA LEU A 171 -11.29 -9.35 -32.07
C LEU A 171 -11.51 -10.14 -33.37
N ALA A 172 -11.01 -11.36 -33.46
CA ALA A 172 -11.25 -12.24 -34.61
C ALA A 172 -12.74 -12.56 -34.80
N ARG A 173 -13.49 -12.69 -33.69
CA ARG A 173 -14.93 -13.00 -33.71
C ARG A 173 -15.84 -11.78 -33.88
N HIS A 174 -15.43 -10.63 -33.37
CA HIS A 174 -16.29 -9.43 -33.26
C HIS A 174 -15.80 -8.24 -34.06
N GLY A 175 -14.67 -8.37 -34.76
CA GLY A 175 -14.01 -7.27 -35.46
C GLY A 175 -13.16 -6.39 -34.55
N THR A 176 -12.40 -5.47 -35.16
CA THR A 176 -11.54 -4.51 -34.43
C THR A 176 -12.15 -3.12 -34.56
N PRO A 177 -12.51 -2.44 -33.46
CA PRO A 177 -13.06 -1.09 -33.51
C PRO A 177 -12.02 -0.12 -34.08
N GLN A 178 -12.43 0.74 -35.00
CA GLN A 178 -11.57 1.75 -35.64
C GLN A 178 -11.79 3.14 -35.07
N ARG A 179 -12.93 3.39 -34.43
CA ARG A 179 -13.30 4.66 -33.80
C ARG A 179 -14.12 4.42 -32.54
N ALA A 180 -14.21 5.41 -31.67
CA ALA A 180 -14.89 5.34 -30.38
C ALA A 180 -16.33 4.83 -30.50
N ARG A 181 -17.09 5.27 -31.51
CA ARG A 181 -18.49 4.85 -31.76
C ARG A 181 -18.63 3.36 -32.03
N ASP A 182 -17.60 2.70 -32.58
CA ASP A 182 -17.68 1.27 -32.89
C ASP A 182 -17.76 0.42 -31.59
N LEU A 183 -17.33 0.98 -30.43
CA LEU A 183 -17.44 0.34 -29.11
C LEU A 183 -18.88 -0.03 -28.72
N GLU A 184 -19.90 0.62 -29.27
CA GLU A 184 -21.30 0.29 -29.02
C GLU A 184 -21.68 -1.12 -29.49
N ARG A 185 -20.92 -1.66 -30.46
CA ARG A 185 -21.11 -3.02 -31.02
C ARG A 185 -20.28 -4.07 -30.26
N HIS A 186 -19.47 -3.63 -29.29
CA HIS A 186 -18.61 -4.51 -28.55
C HIS A 186 -19.10 -4.70 -27.11
N ARG A 187 -18.68 -5.81 -26.51
CA ARG A 187 -18.86 -6.06 -25.09
C ARG A 187 -17.75 -5.37 -24.30
N ALA A 188 -18.09 -4.79 -23.15
CA ALA A 188 -17.18 -4.10 -22.27
C ALA A 188 -16.91 -4.90 -20.99
N VAL A 189 -15.65 -4.98 -20.57
CA VAL A 189 -15.22 -5.41 -19.23
C VAL A 189 -15.05 -4.14 -18.41
N ARG A 190 -15.95 -3.92 -17.44
CA ARG A 190 -16.05 -2.66 -16.70
C ARG A 190 -15.43 -2.74 -15.31
N PHE A 191 -14.66 -1.73 -14.96
CA PHE A 191 -14.17 -1.55 -13.61
C PHE A 191 -15.14 -0.72 -12.78
N ARG A 192 -15.37 -1.13 -11.54
CA ARG A 192 -16.15 -0.39 -10.55
C ARG A 192 -15.24 0.02 -9.42
N TYR A 193 -15.17 1.31 -9.14
CA TYR A 193 -14.37 1.84 -8.03
C TYR A 193 -14.90 1.30 -6.70
N PRO A 194 -14.07 0.60 -5.89
CA PRO A 194 -14.54 -0.05 -4.64
C PRO A 194 -15.17 0.93 -3.65
N ASN A 195 -14.63 2.14 -3.55
CA ASN A 195 -15.06 3.12 -2.56
C ASN A 195 -16.27 3.95 -3.01
N ALA A 196 -16.31 4.35 -4.29
CA ALA A 196 -17.38 5.18 -4.83
C ALA A 196 -18.54 4.36 -5.39
N GLY A 197 -18.35 3.06 -5.69
CA GLY A 197 -19.34 2.22 -6.34
C GLY A 197 -19.64 2.59 -7.79
N THR A 198 -19.05 3.67 -8.31
CA THR A 198 -19.24 4.15 -9.69
C THR A 198 -18.40 3.34 -10.67
N LEU A 199 -18.87 3.27 -11.91
CA LEU A 199 -18.11 2.65 -13.00
C LEU A 199 -17.05 3.61 -13.51
N GLN A 200 -15.85 3.06 -13.82
CA GLN A 200 -14.82 3.81 -14.51
C GLN A 200 -15.32 4.30 -15.86
N GLU A 201 -15.25 5.60 -16.10
CA GLU A 201 -15.43 6.18 -17.42
C GLU A 201 -14.22 5.90 -18.29
N TRP A 202 -14.46 5.55 -19.56
CA TRP A 202 -13.38 5.37 -20.50
C TRP A 202 -12.97 6.73 -21.06
N PRO A 203 -11.69 7.12 -20.96
CA PRO A 203 -11.24 8.44 -21.33
C PRO A 203 -11.07 8.59 -22.84
N LEU A 204 -12.21 8.55 -23.55
CA LEU A 204 -12.25 8.65 -25.00
C LEU A 204 -12.13 10.11 -25.45
N ALA A 205 -11.24 10.36 -26.41
CA ALA A 205 -11.18 11.65 -27.11
C ALA A 205 -12.31 11.71 -28.15
N LEU A 206 -13.38 12.39 -27.79
CA LEU A 206 -14.54 12.58 -28.65
C LEU A 206 -14.47 13.93 -29.37
N ALA A 207 -14.99 13.97 -30.59
CA ALA A 207 -15.14 15.24 -31.30
C ALA A 207 -16.14 16.17 -30.59
N ALA A 208 -16.05 17.46 -30.83
CA ALA A 208 -16.99 18.42 -30.24
C ALA A 208 -18.43 18.10 -30.65
N GLY A 209 -19.29 17.86 -29.66
CA GLY A 209 -20.70 17.49 -29.88
C GLY A 209 -20.93 15.98 -30.09
N GLU A 210 -19.89 15.15 -30.08
CA GLU A 210 -20.02 13.69 -30.16
C GLU A 210 -20.38 13.13 -28.78
N ALA A 211 -21.47 12.33 -28.72
CA ALA A 211 -21.88 11.67 -27.49
C ALA A 211 -20.96 10.48 -27.18
N ALA A 212 -20.69 10.23 -25.90
CA ALA A 212 -19.96 9.05 -25.48
C ALA A 212 -20.71 7.77 -25.89
N PRO A 213 -19.99 6.73 -26.40
CA PRO A 213 -20.60 5.50 -26.83
C PRO A 213 -21.24 4.76 -25.64
N ARG A 214 -22.38 4.15 -25.90
CA ARG A 214 -23.08 3.34 -24.90
C ARG A 214 -22.42 1.98 -24.77
N LEU A 215 -21.68 1.77 -23.67
CA LEU A 215 -20.93 0.54 -23.44
C LEU A 215 -21.84 -0.55 -22.84
N THR A 216 -21.96 -1.69 -23.54
CA THR A 216 -22.69 -2.86 -23.05
C THR A 216 -21.76 -3.73 -22.21
N ALA A 217 -21.96 -3.77 -20.89
CA ALA A 217 -21.12 -4.57 -20.00
C ALA A 217 -21.39 -6.08 -20.18
N ALA A 218 -20.32 -6.86 -20.40
CA ALA A 218 -20.34 -8.32 -20.30
C ALA A 218 -19.86 -8.80 -18.93
N PHE A 219 -18.96 -8.03 -18.31
CA PHE A 219 -18.40 -8.35 -17.00
C PHE A 219 -18.11 -7.04 -16.26
N THR A 220 -18.40 -7.03 -14.96
CA THR A 220 -18.09 -5.88 -14.10
C THR A 220 -17.42 -6.38 -12.83
N CYS A 221 -16.28 -5.80 -12.48
CA CYS A 221 -15.53 -6.14 -11.27
C CYS A 221 -14.97 -4.87 -10.61
N ASN A 222 -14.49 -5.04 -9.39
CA ASN A 222 -13.84 -4.00 -8.60
C ASN A 222 -12.35 -4.30 -8.35
N ASN A 223 -11.78 -5.19 -9.16
CA ASN A 223 -10.38 -5.60 -9.07
C ASN A 223 -9.75 -5.55 -10.46
N MET A 224 -8.62 -4.84 -10.62
CA MET A 224 -7.96 -4.65 -11.91
C MET A 224 -7.32 -5.92 -12.46
N GLU A 225 -6.88 -6.86 -11.59
CA GLU A 225 -6.37 -8.16 -12.01
C GLU A 225 -7.47 -9.03 -12.62
N ALA A 226 -8.66 -9.01 -11.99
CA ALA A 226 -9.84 -9.70 -12.52
C ALA A 226 -10.26 -9.08 -13.85
N LEU A 227 -10.17 -7.75 -13.99
CA LEU A 227 -10.46 -7.05 -15.25
C LEU A 227 -9.47 -7.46 -16.34
N LEU A 228 -8.17 -7.48 -16.06
CA LEU A 228 -7.13 -7.97 -16.96
C LEU A 228 -7.41 -9.42 -17.37
N GLY A 229 -7.64 -10.30 -16.40
CA GLY A 229 -7.93 -11.72 -16.65
C GLY A 229 -9.16 -11.92 -17.52
N ALA A 230 -10.27 -11.24 -17.22
CA ALA A 230 -11.49 -11.32 -18.03
C ALA A 230 -11.27 -10.80 -19.47
N THR A 231 -10.48 -9.73 -19.63
CA THR A 231 -10.15 -9.19 -20.96
C THR A 231 -9.33 -10.19 -21.76
N ILE A 232 -8.31 -10.84 -21.15
CA ILE A 232 -7.49 -11.90 -21.77
C ILE A 232 -8.36 -13.10 -22.17
N GLN A 233 -9.34 -13.47 -21.34
CA GLN A 233 -10.27 -14.57 -21.64
C GLN A 233 -11.33 -14.22 -22.71
N GLY A 234 -11.29 -13.00 -23.25
CA GLY A 234 -12.16 -12.60 -24.36
C GLY A 234 -13.61 -12.26 -23.97
N PHE A 235 -13.84 -11.84 -22.72
CA PHE A 235 -15.17 -11.32 -22.31
C PHE A 235 -15.56 -10.03 -23.03
N GLY A 236 -14.58 -9.28 -23.51
CA GLY A 236 -14.80 -8.02 -24.20
C GLY A 236 -13.57 -7.12 -24.20
N ILE A 237 -13.81 -5.83 -24.41
CA ILE A 237 -12.80 -4.77 -24.36
C ILE A 237 -12.70 -4.27 -22.92
N GLY A 238 -11.49 -4.18 -22.36
CA GLY A 238 -11.21 -3.61 -21.04
C GLY A 238 -10.40 -2.33 -21.11
N CYS A 239 -10.65 -1.40 -20.17
CA CYS A 239 -9.85 -0.18 -19.99
C CYS A 239 -9.01 -0.32 -18.73
N MET A 240 -7.69 -0.27 -18.86
CA MET A 240 -6.78 -0.46 -17.74
C MET A 240 -5.46 0.30 -17.93
N PRO A 241 -4.66 0.48 -16.85
CA PRO A 241 -3.32 1.06 -16.93
C PRO A 241 -2.40 0.27 -17.87
N ASP A 242 -1.57 0.99 -18.62
CA ASP A 242 -0.63 0.43 -19.59
C ASP A 242 0.41 -0.51 -18.97
N PHE A 243 0.89 -0.19 -17.76
CA PHE A 243 1.84 -1.05 -17.05
C PHE A 243 1.25 -2.40 -16.66
N LEU A 244 -0.07 -2.48 -16.39
CA LEU A 244 -0.76 -3.72 -16.03
C LEU A 244 -0.88 -4.67 -17.23
N ALA A 245 -1.13 -4.12 -18.43
CA ALA A 245 -1.28 -4.90 -19.66
C ALA A 245 0.06 -5.29 -20.32
N ARG A 246 1.20 -4.76 -19.86
CA ARG A 246 2.51 -4.86 -20.51
C ARG A 246 2.92 -6.29 -20.81
N GLU A 247 2.85 -7.19 -19.84
CA GLU A 247 3.22 -8.59 -20.00
C GLU A 247 2.28 -9.31 -20.98
N ALA A 248 0.97 -9.08 -20.86
CA ALA A 248 -0.02 -9.70 -21.74
C ALA A 248 0.11 -9.21 -23.19
N LEU A 249 0.48 -7.93 -23.40
CA LEU A 249 0.81 -7.38 -24.71
C LEU A 249 2.05 -8.04 -25.30
N ALA A 250 3.15 -8.11 -24.54
CA ALA A 250 4.41 -8.72 -24.97
C ALA A 250 4.22 -10.21 -25.34
N ALA A 251 3.35 -10.91 -24.60
CA ALA A 251 3.00 -12.31 -24.86
C ALA A 251 1.93 -12.49 -25.97
N GLY A 252 1.49 -11.41 -26.62
CA GLY A 252 0.45 -11.47 -27.67
C GLY A 252 -0.95 -11.85 -27.20
N ARG A 253 -1.18 -11.89 -25.88
CA ARG A 253 -2.49 -12.23 -25.29
C ARG A 253 -3.50 -11.08 -25.34
N LEU A 254 -3.00 -9.86 -25.50
CA LEU A 254 -3.81 -8.64 -25.68
C LEU A 254 -3.33 -7.83 -26.88
N ARG A 255 -4.22 -7.03 -27.42
CA ARG A 255 -3.92 -5.96 -28.40
C ARG A 255 -4.45 -4.65 -27.88
N ALA A 256 -3.69 -3.57 -28.03
CA ALA A 256 -4.11 -2.22 -27.77
C ALA A 256 -5.07 -1.73 -28.86
N LEU A 257 -6.05 -0.94 -28.49
CA LEU A 257 -7.11 -0.47 -29.37
C LEU A 257 -7.28 1.04 -29.24
N LEU A 258 -7.56 1.71 -30.36
CA LEU A 258 -7.92 3.12 -30.40
C LEU A 258 -6.90 4.04 -29.69
N ASP A 259 -5.60 3.74 -29.78
CA ASP A 259 -4.54 4.46 -29.05
C ASP A 259 -4.57 5.97 -29.25
N ALA A 260 -4.89 6.45 -30.46
CA ALA A 260 -5.00 7.87 -30.75
C ALA A 260 -6.31 8.51 -30.23
N GLN A 261 -7.26 7.71 -29.75
CA GLN A 261 -8.58 8.15 -29.31
C GLN A 261 -8.81 7.93 -27.81
N VAL A 262 -7.75 7.57 -27.06
CA VAL A 262 -7.82 7.39 -25.60
C VAL A 262 -6.80 8.32 -24.94
N ASN A 263 -7.27 9.32 -24.22
CA ASN A 263 -6.45 10.38 -23.60
C ASN A 263 -6.42 10.27 -22.06
N GLY A 264 -6.58 9.06 -21.53
CA GLY A 264 -6.54 8.84 -20.10
C GLY A 264 -5.13 8.85 -19.53
N ALA A 265 -4.87 9.73 -18.60
CA ALA A 265 -3.67 9.71 -17.80
C ALA A 265 -4.03 9.64 -16.32
N GLY A 266 -3.26 8.91 -15.56
CA GLY A 266 -3.31 8.87 -14.12
C GLY A 266 -1.92 9.06 -13.54
N ARG A 267 -1.85 9.41 -12.26
CA ARG A 267 -0.59 9.53 -11.54
C ARG A 267 -0.69 8.83 -10.20
N PHE A 268 0.37 8.16 -9.81
CA PHE A 268 0.53 7.67 -8.45
C PHE A 268 1.21 8.72 -7.59
N GLN A 269 0.74 8.84 -6.37
CA GLN A 269 1.28 9.74 -5.36
C GLN A 269 1.50 8.98 -4.07
N ALA A 270 2.60 9.31 -3.39
CA ALA A 270 2.80 8.94 -1.99
C ALA A 270 2.19 10.02 -1.10
N LEU A 271 1.46 9.62 -0.08
CA LEU A 271 0.71 10.46 0.84
C LEU A 271 1.11 10.15 2.28
N TRP A 272 1.24 11.18 3.09
CA TRP A 272 1.48 11.07 4.53
C TRP A 272 0.86 12.24 5.29
N PRO A 273 0.61 12.14 6.61
CA PRO A 273 0.04 13.24 7.38
C PRO A 273 0.93 14.49 7.36
N SER A 274 0.38 15.66 6.97
CA SER A 274 1.13 16.91 6.82
C SER A 274 1.54 17.54 8.16
N ASN A 275 0.85 17.20 9.25
CA ASN A 275 1.10 17.71 10.60
C ASN A 275 2.25 17.00 11.33
N ARG A 276 2.86 15.99 10.72
CA ARG A 276 4.03 15.31 11.25
C ARG A 276 5.28 15.74 10.49
N ASN A 277 6.32 16.10 11.22
CA ASN A 277 7.65 16.15 10.61
C ASN A 277 7.93 14.79 9.98
N LEU A 278 8.32 14.79 8.72
CA LEU A 278 8.53 13.57 7.94
C LEU A 278 9.59 12.71 8.62
N SER A 279 9.21 11.55 9.14
CA SER A 279 10.17 10.65 9.80
C SER A 279 11.23 10.21 8.78
N PRO A 280 12.49 9.97 9.21
CA PRO A 280 13.58 9.60 8.31
C PRO A 280 13.23 8.38 7.43
N LYS A 281 12.57 7.35 7.98
CA LYS A 281 12.16 6.15 7.25
C LYS A 281 11.16 6.46 6.13
N VAL A 282 10.19 7.35 6.38
CA VAL A 282 9.21 7.80 5.37
C VAL A 282 9.89 8.61 4.28
N ARG A 283 10.76 9.55 4.66
CA ARG A 283 11.49 10.39 3.72
C ARG A 283 12.29 9.56 2.73
N VAL A 284 13.15 8.66 3.23
CA VAL A 284 14.01 7.87 2.34
C VAL A 284 13.21 6.91 1.45
N PHE A 285 12.07 6.42 1.92
CA PHE A 285 11.19 5.57 1.12
C PHE A 285 10.53 6.35 -0.02
N VAL A 286 9.93 7.50 0.29
CA VAL A 286 9.26 8.35 -0.70
C VAL A 286 10.27 8.88 -1.72
N ASP A 287 11.47 9.32 -1.28
CA ASP A 287 12.55 9.76 -2.16
C ASP A 287 13.01 8.63 -3.08
N PHE A 288 13.25 7.43 -2.52
CA PHE A 288 13.66 6.27 -3.30
C PHE A 288 12.64 5.88 -4.37
N LEU A 289 11.34 5.85 -4.01
CA LEU A 289 10.30 5.53 -4.98
C LEU A 289 10.20 6.60 -6.08
N ALA A 290 10.24 7.88 -5.73
CA ALA A 290 10.18 8.97 -6.70
C ALA A 290 11.40 8.95 -7.66
N GLU A 291 12.56 8.47 -7.20
CA GLU A 291 13.75 8.32 -8.03
C GLU A 291 13.71 7.10 -8.94
N ARG A 292 12.99 6.03 -8.59
CA ARG A 292 13.08 4.73 -9.27
C ARG A 292 11.87 4.38 -10.09
N LEU A 293 10.68 4.88 -9.71
CA LEU A 293 9.44 4.53 -10.41
C LEU A 293 9.23 5.41 -11.65
N PHE A 294 8.69 4.80 -12.69
CA PHE A 294 8.20 5.45 -13.91
C PHE A 294 9.22 6.34 -14.65
N ARG A 295 10.53 6.06 -14.54
CA ARG A 295 11.57 6.82 -15.24
C ARG A 295 11.44 6.76 -16.77
N ASP A 296 10.89 5.67 -17.30
CA ASP A 296 10.75 5.42 -18.73
C ASP A 296 9.34 5.76 -19.28
N SER A 297 8.45 6.35 -18.45
CA SER A 297 7.14 6.79 -18.90
C SER A 297 7.27 8.22 -19.42
N PRO A 298 7.02 8.49 -20.72
CA PRO A 298 6.99 9.85 -21.23
C PRO A 298 5.88 10.64 -20.50
N PRO A 299 6.07 11.95 -20.32
CA PRO A 299 5.13 12.85 -19.64
C PRO A 299 3.75 12.88 -20.29
#